data_d6d59a1c7b088e6f14259c62c82d50c7
#
_entry.id   d6d59a1c7b088e6f14259c62c82d50c7
#
_cell.length_a   1.000
_cell.length_b   1.000
_cell.length_c   1.000
_cell.angle_alpha   90.00
_cell.angle_beta   90.00
_cell.angle_gamma   90.00
#
_symmetry.space_group_name_H-M   'P 1'
#
loop_
_entity.id
_entity.type
_entity.pdbx_description
1 polymer ?
#
loop_
_entity_poly.entity_id
_entity_poly.type
_entity_poly.pdbx_seq_one_letter_code
_entity_poly.pdbx_strand_id
1 'polypeptide(L)'
;MAYIGTYVWSLRQFVGSQLLLVPGAQVLLVNEHGLVYLQRRTDLGLWEIPAGACEVGSSFAGTAIAELREETGLQVGMGDLVAFACLSDPAIHIIEYPNGDRTHCFAMCFAVRTWSGEISIDSEEVTESGFFALDALPSPMYAPTIVVLELYSRFQATGLFQVK
;
A
#
# COMPACT_ATOMS: atom_id res chain seq x y z
N MET A 1 5.66 -9.62 -5.25
CA MET A 1 5.55 -11.00 -5.81
C MET A 1 4.16 -11.53 -5.45
N ALA A 2 3.50 -12.32 -6.31
CA ALA A 2 2.20 -12.90 -5.92
C ALA A 2 2.41 -14.10 -4.98
N TYR A 3 1.77 -14.06 -3.82
CA TYR A 3 1.85 -15.15 -2.84
C TYR A 3 1.01 -16.35 -3.26
N ILE A 4 1.46 -17.54 -2.92
CA ILE A 4 0.79 -18.81 -3.23
C ILE A 4 -0.63 -18.79 -2.64
N GLY A 5 -1.65 -19.06 -3.47
CA GLY A 5 -3.04 -19.10 -3.07
C GLY A 5 -3.82 -17.81 -3.34
N THR A 6 -3.16 -16.70 -3.67
CA THR A 6 -3.83 -15.44 -4.05
C THR A 6 -4.43 -15.50 -5.45
N TYR A 7 -5.38 -14.61 -5.74
CA TYR A 7 -5.96 -14.49 -7.08
C TYR A 7 -4.91 -14.20 -8.15
N VAL A 8 -3.99 -13.25 -7.89
CA VAL A 8 -2.91 -12.92 -8.82
C VAL A 8 -2.02 -14.14 -9.08
N TRP A 9 -1.67 -14.89 -8.03
CA TRP A 9 -0.91 -16.14 -8.17
C TRP A 9 -1.63 -17.15 -9.06
N SER A 10 -2.94 -17.32 -8.88
CA SER A 10 -3.75 -18.24 -9.70
C SER A 10 -3.76 -17.84 -11.18
N LEU A 11 -3.88 -16.54 -11.49
CA LEU A 11 -3.79 -16.04 -12.85
C LEU A 11 -2.41 -16.29 -13.47
N ARG A 12 -1.33 -16.12 -12.70
CA ARG A 12 0.05 -16.36 -13.14
C ARG A 12 0.28 -17.79 -13.65
N GLN A 13 -0.45 -18.79 -13.13
CA GLN A 13 -0.38 -20.18 -13.62
C GLN A 13 -0.81 -20.30 -15.08
N PHE A 14 -1.64 -19.39 -15.60
CA PHE A 14 -2.15 -19.40 -16.97
C PHE A 14 -1.43 -18.43 -17.90
N VAL A 15 -1.03 -17.25 -17.38
CA VAL A 15 -0.50 -16.17 -18.23
C VAL A 15 1.00 -15.93 -18.06
N GLY A 16 1.63 -16.61 -17.12
CA GLY A 16 3.06 -16.40 -16.83
C GLY A 16 3.36 -14.97 -16.40
N SER A 17 4.47 -14.41 -16.87
CA SER A 17 4.95 -13.08 -16.52
C SER A 17 4.36 -11.94 -17.37
N GLN A 18 3.32 -12.19 -18.17
CA GLN A 18 2.65 -11.12 -18.91
C GLN A 18 2.15 -10.01 -17.98
N LEU A 19 2.07 -8.79 -18.51
CA LEU A 19 1.54 -7.64 -17.75
C LEU A 19 0.08 -7.89 -17.35
N LEU A 20 -0.19 -7.92 -16.05
CA LEU A 20 -1.53 -7.98 -15.48
C LEU A 20 -1.98 -6.62 -15.00
N LEU A 21 -3.26 -6.28 -15.22
CA LEU A 21 -3.93 -5.17 -14.56
C LEU A 21 -4.46 -5.67 -13.20
N VAL A 22 -4.02 -5.08 -12.13
CA VAL A 22 -4.34 -5.54 -10.77
C VAL A 22 -4.93 -4.41 -9.94
N PRO A 23 -6.20 -4.52 -9.49
CA PRO A 23 -6.76 -3.60 -8.51
C PRO A 23 -6.12 -3.87 -7.14
N GLY A 24 -5.95 -2.81 -6.35
CA GLY A 24 -5.37 -2.90 -5.01
C GLY A 24 -5.74 -1.74 -4.11
N ALA A 25 -5.30 -1.79 -2.88
CA ALA A 25 -5.45 -0.73 -1.92
C ALA A 25 -4.11 -0.40 -1.25
N GLN A 26 -3.94 0.86 -0.87
CA GLN A 26 -2.80 1.37 -0.12
C GLN A 26 -3.30 2.13 1.10
N VAL A 27 -2.64 1.97 2.24
CA VAL A 27 -3.09 2.54 3.51
C VAL A 27 -2.01 3.41 4.12
N LEU A 28 -2.32 4.69 4.30
CA LEU A 28 -1.47 5.64 4.99
C LEU A 28 -1.96 5.82 6.43
N LEU A 29 -1.27 5.25 7.39
CA LEU A 29 -1.51 5.54 8.81
C LEU A 29 -0.89 6.89 9.17
N VAL A 30 -1.65 7.73 9.84
CA VAL A 30 -1.20 9.05 10.30
C VAL A 30 -1.54 9.19 11.79
N ASN A 31 -0.53 9.30 12.62
CA ASN A 31 -0.71 9.41 14.06
C ASN A 31 -1.17 10.83 14.49
N GLU A 32 -1.42 10.99 15.78
CA GLU A 32 -1.85 12.27 16.39
C GLU A 32 -0.86 13.43 16.20
N HIS A 33 0.43 13.10 15.98
CA HIS A 33 1.48 14.09 15.71
C HIS A 33 1.65 14.40 14.22
N GLY A 34 0.81 13.80 13.35
CA GLY A 34 0.90 13.97 11.90
C GLY A 34 2.03 13.17 11.23
N LEU A 35 2.67 12.26 11.97
CA LEU A 35 3.67 11.38 11.42
C LEU A 35 3.02 10.23 10.65
N VAL A 36 3.65 9.80 9.56
CA VAL A 36 3.18 8.72 8.68
C VAL A 36 3.92 7.42 8.97
N TYR A 37 3.18 6.32 9.03
CA TYR A 37 3.76 4.99 9.19
C TYR A 37 4.35 4.51 7.88
N LEU A 38 5.57 4.02 7.96
CA LEU A 38 6.28 3.35 6.88
C LEU A 38 6.88 2.05 7.38
N GLN A 39 6.98 1.09 6.48
CA GLN A 39 7.62 -0.21 6.70
C GLN A 39 8.64 -0.50 5.62
N ARG A 40 9.70 -1.21 5.96
CA ARG A 40 10.77 -1.58 5.03
C ARG A 40 10.63 -3.03 4.62
N ARG A 41 10.39 -3.27 3.35
CA ARG A 41 10.22 -4.61 2.78
C ARG A 41 11.49 -5.43 2.85
N THR A 42 11.35 -6.69 3.19
CA THR A 42 12.45 -7.67 3.21
C THR A 42 12.98 -7.96 1.80
N ASP A 43 12.10 -8.07 0.80
CA ASP A 43 12.46 -8.48 -0.57
C ASP A 43 13.13 -7.37 -1.40
N LEU A 44 12.72 -6.11 -1.21
CA LEU A 44 13.23 -4.96 -1.97
C LEU A 44 14.16 -4.06 -1.15
N GLY A 45 14.10 -4.12 0.17
CA GLY A 45 14.83 -3.22 1.05
C GLY A 45 14.37 -1.75 0.98
N LEU A 46 13.19 -1.50 0.41
CA LEU A 46 12.62 -0.17 0.23
C LEU A 46 11.56 0.12 1.29
N TRP A 47 11.44 1.38 1.67
CA TRP A 47 10.39 1.86 2.55
C TRP A 47 9.12 2.16 1.77
N GLU A 48 8.00 1.66 2.28
CA GLU A 48 6.67 1.85 1.68
C GLU A 48 5.58 1.95 2.75
N ILE A 49 4.36 2.25 2.32
CA ILE A 49 3.14 2.14 3.13
C ILE A 49 2.52 0.75 2.94
N PRO A 50 1.72 0.23 3.89
CA PRO A 50 0.96 -1.01 3.74
C PRO A 50 0.11 -1.01 2.47
N ALA A 51 0.20 -2.10 1.70
CA ALA A 51 -0.46 -2.18 0.41
C ALA A 51 -0.60 -3.61 -0.12
N GLY A 52 -1.72 -3.90 -0.76
CA GLY A 52 -1.88 -5.19 -1.43
C GLY A 52 -2.94 -5.23 -2.51
N ALA A 53 -3.01 -6.38 -3.17
CA ALA A 53 -3.93 -6.64 -4.27
C ALA A 53 -5.31 -7.06 -3.77
N CYS A 54 -6.36 -6.64 -4.48
CA CYS A 54 -7.70 -7.11 -4.16
C CYS A 54 -7.86 -8.59 -4.47
N GLU A 55 -8.45 -9.32 -3.54
CA GLU A 55 -8.89 -10.69 -3.73
C GLU A 55 -10.33 -10.76 -4.25
N VAL A 56 -10.70 -11.89 -4.87
CA VAL A 56 -12.05 -12.11 -5.39
C VAL A 56 -13.10 -11.95 -4.30
N GLY A 57 -14.08 -11.08 -4.53
CA GLY A 57 -15.13 -10.78 -3.57
C GLY A 57 -14.77 -9.68 -2.56
N SER A 58 -13.52 -9.16 -2.58
CA SER A 58 -13.12 -8.04 -1.74
C SER A 58 -13.47 -6.69 -2.40
N SER A 59 -13.65 -5.66 -1.56
CA SER A 59 -13.70 -4.27 -2.00
C SER A 59 -12.37 -3.58 -1.72
N PHE A 60 -12.12 -2.40 -2.29
CA PHE A 60 -10.93 -1.62 -1.95
C PHE A 60 -10.80 -1.35 -0.45
N ALA A 61 -11.91 -1.01 0.22
CA ALA A 61 -11.89 -0.80 1.66
C ALA A 61 -11.65 -2.11 2.44
N GLY A 62 -12.24 -3.23 2.01
CA GLY A 62 -11.99 -4.54 2.59
C GLY A 62 -10.54 -4.97 2.44
N THR A 63 -9.96 -4.76 1.26
CA THR A 63 -8.52 -5.01 1.00
C THR A 63 -7.65 -4.15 1.90
N ALA A 64 -7.91 -2.84 2.00
CA ALA A 64 -7.16 -1.93 2.86
C ALA A 64 -7.14 -2.40 4.33
N ILE A 65 -8.29 -2.84 4.86
CA ILE A 65 -8.41 -3.35 6.23
C ILE A 65 -7.62 -4.67 6.41
N ALA A 66 -7.73 -5.57 5.43
CA ALA A 66 -7.05 -6.87 5.47
C ALA A 66 -5.54 -6.70 5.46
N GLU A 67 -5.00 -5.94 4.49
CA GLU A 67 -3.57 -5.69 4.34
C GLU A 67 -2.99 -4.99 5.57
N LEU A 68 -3.68 -3.95 6.07
CA LEU A 68 -3.23 -3.27 7.28
C LEU A 68 -3.13 -4.23 8.47
N ARG A 69 -4.13 -5.11 8.64
CA ARG A 69 -4.11 -6.10 9.72
C ARG A 69 -3.01 -7.14 9.53
N GLU A 70 -2.80 -7.62 8.30
CA GLU A 70 -1.81 -8.65 7.98
C GLU A 70 -0.38 -8.11 8.15
N GLU A 71 -0.10 -6.91 7.64
CA GLU A 71 1.24 -6.34 7.67
C GLU A 71 1.60 -5.63 8.99
N THR A 72 0.61 -5.18 9.79
CA THR A 72 0.87 -4.39 11.00
C THR A 72 0.23 -4.90 12.28
N GLY A 73 -0.69 -5.86 12.20
CA GLY A 73 -1.49 -6.33 13.35
C GLY A 73 -2.60 -5.36 13.80
N LEU A 74 -2.66 -4.16 13.22
CA LEU A 74 -3.62 -3.13 13.62
C LEU A 74 -5.04 -3.43 13.11
N GLN A 75 -6.03 -2.98 13.87
CA GLN A 75 -7.44 -3.12 13.53
C GLN A 75 -8.06 -1.76 13.28
N VAL A 76 -8.73 -1.62 12.14
CA VAL A 76 -9.45 -0.41 11.73
C VAL A 76 -10.87 -0.78 11.28
N GLY A 77 -11.81 0.12 11.53
CA GLY A 77 -13.17 -0.01 11.04
C GLY A 77 -13.32 0.59 9.63
N MET A 78 -14.37 0.16 8.92
CA MET A 78 -14.69 0.73 7.60
C MET A 78 -14.89 2.25 7.64
N GLY A 79 -15.42 2.78 8.75
CA GLY A 79 -15.65 4.21 8.96
C GLY A 79 -14.39 5.03 9.26
N ASP A 80 -13.27 4.38 9.55
CA ASP A 80 -11.98 5.04 9.81
C ASP A 80 -11.18 5.29 8.54
N LEU A 81 -11.60 4.69 7.41
CA LEU A 81 -10.96 4.83 6.12
C LEU A 81 -11.40 6.11 5.41
N VAL A 82 -10.48 7.00 5.14
CA VAL A 82 -10.70 8.21 4.34
C VAL A 82 -10.02 8.03 2.98
N ALA A 83 -10.79 7.77 1.92
CA ALA A 83 -10.26 7.70 0.57
C ALA A 83 -9.78 9.08 0.13
N PHE A 84 -8.50 9.21 -0.25
CA PHE A 84 -7.90 10.49 -0.61
C PHE A 84 -7.34 10.51 -2.03
N ALA A 85 -6.98 9.35 -2.60
CA ALA A 85 -6.43 9.30 -3.95
C ALA A 85 -6.68 7.95 -4.64
N CYS A 86 -6.52 7.97 -5.97
CA CYS A 86 -6.33 6.78 -6.81
C CYS A 86 -5.02 6.95 -7.58
N LEU A 87 -4.14 5.95 -7.51
CA LEU A 87 -2.88 5.90 -8.25
C LEU A 87 -2.95 4.79 -9.30
N SER A 88 -2.85 5.17 -10.57
CA SER A 88 -2.90 4.24 -11.71
C SER A 88 -1.99 4.62 -12.87
N ASP A 89 -1.19 5.69 -12.75
CA ASP A 89 -0.28 6.15 -13.80
C ASP A 89 0.72 5.03 -14.18
N PRO A 90 0.72 4.54 -15.44
CA PRO A 90 1.61 3.45 -15.85
C PRO A 90 3.09 3.80 -15.73
N ALA A 91 3.46 5.07 -15.78
CA ALA A 91 4.85 5.51 -15.60
C ALA A 91 5.35 5.33 -14.15
N ILE A 92 4.42 5.12 -13.20
CA ILE A 92 4.71 5.03 -11.78
C ILE A 92 4.31 3.65 -11.23
N HIS A 93 3.16 3.13 -11.65
CA HIS A 93 2.54 1.97 -11.04
C HIS A 93 2.56 0.69 -11.89
N ILE A 94 3.43 0.63 -12.93
CA ILE A 94 3.88 -0.63 -13.51
C ILE A 94 5.07 -1.12 -12.70
N ILE A 95 4.88 -2.25 -12.03
CA ILE A 95 5.87 -2.90 -11.18
C ILE A 95 6.42 -4.11 -11.91
N GLU A 96 7.75 -4.22 -11.97
CA GLU A 96 8.45 -5.41 -12.41
C GLU A 96 9.14 -6.05 -11.21
N TYR A 97 8.79 -7.29 -10.94
CA TYR A 97 9.33 -8.07 -9.82
C TYR A 97 10.60 -8.81 -10.22
N PRO A 98 11.47 -9.17 -9.25
CA PRO A 98 12.72 -9.90 -9.54
C PRO A 98 12.54 -11.22 -10.29
N ASN A 99 11.38 -11.86 -10.19
CA ASN A 99 11.03 -13.08 -10.92
C ASN A 99 10.55 -12.82 -12.37
N GLY A 100 10.55 -11.55 -12.82
CA GLY A 100 10.11 -11.15 -14.15
C GLY A 100 8.60 -10.92 -14.29
N ASP A 101 7.81 -11.12 -13.23
CA ASP A 101 6.39 -10.78 -13.23
C ASP A 101 6.19 -9.28 -13.38
N ARG A 102 5.17 -8.89 -14.17
CA ARG A 102 4.83 -7.49 -14.41
C ARG A 102 3.39 -7.22 -14.03
N THR A 103 3.18 -6.16 -13.27
CA THR A 103 1.86 -5.77 -12.78
C THR A 103 1.65 -4.28 -12.96
N HIS A 104 0.54 -3.88 -13.59
CA HIS A 104 0.07 -2.50 -13.58
C HIS A 104 -1.01 -2.38 -12.51
N CYS A 105 -0.68 -1.72 -11.41
CA CYS A 105 -1.57 -1.57 -10.26
C CYS A 105 -2.50 -0.37 -10.43
N PHE A 106 -3.76 -0.56 -10.05
CA PHE A 106 -4.79 0.46 -9.91
C PHE A 106 -5.19 0.50 -8.44
N ALA A 107 -4.57 1.36 -7.67
CA ALA A 107 -4.71 1.37 -6.22
C ALA A 107 -5.58 2.51 -5.71
N MET A 108 -6.56 2.17 -4.87
CA MET A 108 -7.26 3.15 -4.05
C MET A 108 -6.42 3.43 -2.80
N CYS A 109 -6.15 4.70 -2.52
CA CYS A 109 -5.35 5.14 -1.38
C CYS A 109 -6.24 5.66 -0.26
N PHE A 110 -6.10 5.07 0.93
CA PHE A 110 -6.83 5.46 2.13
C PHE A 110 -5.90 6.04 3.19
N ALA A 111 -6.34 7.09 3.87
CA ALA A 111 -5.72 7.58 5.09
C ALA A 111 -6.50 7.06 6.30
N VAL A 112 -5.79 6.68 7.35
CA VAL A 112 -6.34 6.20 8.63
C VAL A 112 -5.67 6.98 9.77
N ARG A 113 -6.48 7.52 10.69
CA ARG A 113 -6.02 8.27 11.86
C ARG A 113 -6.42 7.64 13.18
N THR A 114 -7.30 6.63 13.13
CA THR A 114 -7.82 5.92 14.31
C THR A 114 -7.71 4.42 14.08
N TRP A 115 -7.11 3.73 15.02
CA TRP A 115 -6.96 2.27 15.02
C TRP A 115 -6.90 1.73 16.44
N SER A 116 -6.99 0.43 16.59
CA SER A 116 -6.75 -0.30 17.82
C SER A 116 -5.69 -1.38 17.64
N GLY A 117 -5.15 -1.88 18.74
CA GLY A 117 -4.05 -2.85 18.74
C GLY A 117 -2.68 -2.18 18.81
N GLU A 118 -1.66 -3.01 18.80
CA GLU A 118 -0.25 -2.60 18.79
C GLU A 118 0.39 -3.07 17.48
N ILE A 119 1.37 -2.32 16.99
CA ILE A 119 2.08 -2.68 15.76
C ILE A 119 2.89 -3.96 16.01
N SER A 120 2.60 -4.96 15.21
CA SER A 120 3.28 -6.25 15.17
C SER A 120 3.57 -6.59 13.71
N ILE A 121 4.81 -6.40 13.30
CA ILE A 121 5.25 -6.68 11.92
C ILE A 121 5.52 -8.17 11.72
N ASP A 122 5.21 -8.68 10.53
CA ASP A 122 5.70 -9.98 10.09
C ASP A 122 7.16 -9.84 9.65
N SER A 123 8.08 -10.43 10.41
CA SER A 123 9.52 -10.36 10.12
C SER A 123 9.96 -11.06 8.83
N GLU A 124 9.11 -11.88 8.23
CA GLU A 124 9.37 -12.47 6.91
C GLU A 124 9.15 -11.43 5.78
N GLU A 125 8.24 -10.48 5.98
CA GLU A 125 7.87 -9.48 4.99
C GLU A 125 8.48 -8.10 5.28
N VAL A 126 8.62 -7.72 6.55
CA VAL A 126 9.02 -6.39 7.00
C VAL A 126 10.21 -6.46 7.95
N THR A 127 11.32 -5.80 7.61
CA THR A 127 12.54 -5.75 8.44
C THR A 127 12.51 -4.64 9.48
N GLU A 128 11.91 -3.51 9.16
CA GLU A 128 11.86 -2.30 9.99
C GLU A 128 10.54 -1.57 9.77
N SER A 129 10.05 -0.91 10.80
CA SER A 129 8.88 -0.03 10.66
C SER A 129 8.93 1.14 11.64
N GLY A 130 8.21 2.21 11.35
CA GLY A 130 8.12 3.36 12.23
C GLY A 130 7.27 4.49 11.70
N PHE A 131 7.13 5.53 12.52
CA PHE A 131 6.44 6.77 12.14
C PHE A 131 7.45 7.86 11.81
N PHE A 132 7.26 8.52 10.66
CA PHE A 132 8.18 9.51 10.11
C PHE A 132 7.45 10.82 9.77
N ALA A 133 8.14 11.94 9.92
CA ALA A 133 7.64 13.22 9.42
C ALA A 133 7.77 13.27 7.89
N LEU A 134 6.82 13.93 7.22
CA LEU A 134 6.83 14.03 5.75
C LEU A 134 8.04 14.78 5.19
N ASP A 135 8.70 15.60 6.00
CA ASP A 135 9.95 16.33 5.66
C ASP A 135 11.22 15.59 6.11
N ALA A 136 11.08 14.42 6.74
CA ALA A 136 12.19 13.59 7.24
C ALA A 136 11.94 12.11 6.95
N LEU A 137 11.63 11.78 5.71
CA LEU A 137 11.35 10.41 5.26
C LEU A 137 12.64 9.56 5.24
N PRO A 138 12.55 8.26 5.54
CA PRO A 138 13.68 7.36 5.45
C PRO A 138 14.07 7.09 3.99
N SER A 139 15.24 6.50 3.76
CA SER A 139 15.74 6.17 2.43
C SER A 139 16.37 4.77 2.43
N PRO A 140 16.28 4.02 1.32
CA PRO A 140 15.58 4.34 0.06
C PRO A 140 14.07 4.10 0.15
N MET A 141 13.29 4.93 -0.55
CA MET A 141 11.84 4.84 -0.62
C MET A 141 11.37 4.13 -1.89
N TYR A 142 10.26 3.40 -1.80
CA TYR A 142 9.56 2.88 -2.97
C TYR A 142 8.89 4.03 -3.75
N ALA A 143 9.17 4.11 -5.05
CA ALA A 143 8.74 5.26 -5.86
C ALA A 143 7.22 5.52 -5.86
N PRO A 144 6.33 4.52 -5.97
CA PRO A 144 4.90 4.74 -5.82
C PRO A 144 4.50 5.35 -4.47
N THR A 145 5.15 4.94 -3.38
CA THR A 145 4.89 5.50 -2.04
C THR A 145 5.19 6.99 -1.98
N ILE A 146 6.29 7.45 -2.58
CA ILE A 146 6.62 8.90 -2.65
C ILE A 146 5.46 9.67 -3.29
N VAL A 147 4.94 9.15 -4.41
CA VAL A 147 3.81 9.78 -5.11
C VAL A 147 2.55 9.79 -4.24
N VAL A 148 2.26 8.70 -3.53
CA VAL A 148 1.10 8.65 -2.62
C VAL A 148 1.21 9.68 -1.50
N LEU A 149 2.40 9.88 -0.92
CA LEU A 149 2.64 10.90 0.10
C LEU A 149 2.45 12.33 -0.46
N GLU A 150 2.87 12.58 -1.71
CA GLU A 150 2.61 13.86 -2.39
C GLU A 150 1.11 14.07 -2.63
N LEU A 151 0.38 13.03 -3.08
CA LEU A 151 -1.08 13.09 -3.27
C LEU A 151 -1.80 13.34 -1.94
N TYR A 152 -1.34 12.72 -0.85
CA TYR A 152 -1.87 12.96 0.48
C TYR A 152 -1.66 14.41 0.92
N SER A 153 -0.48 14.97 0.72
CA SER A 153 -0.18 16.37 1.03
C SER A 153 -1.09 17.33 0.26
N ARG A 154 -1.36 17.05 -1.02
CA ARG A 154 -2.31 17.84 -1.83
C ARG A 154 -3.75 17.68 -1.33
N PHE A 155 -4.15 16.45 -0.96
CA PHE A 155 -5.46 16.22 -0.37
C PHE A 155 -5.63 17.00 0.94
N GLN A 156 -4.62 17.01 1.81
CA GLN A 156 -4.66 17.80 3.05
C GLN A 156 -4.81 19.30 2.78
N ALA A 157 -4.13 19.82 1.77
CA ALA A 157 -4.18 21.25 1.42
C ALA A 157 -5.50 21.69 0.76
N THR A 158 -6.15 20.79 0.02
CA THR A 158 -7.30 21.16 -0.84
C THR A 158 -8.63 20.54 -0.40
N GLY A 159 -8.60 19.44 0.36
CA GLY A 159 -9.77 18.61 0.65
C GLY A 159 -10.31 17.84 -0.56
N LEU A 160 -9.65 17.92 -1.73
CA LEU A 160 -10.12 17.27 -2.95
C LEU A 160 -9.47 15.91 -3.14
N PHE A 161 -10.27 14.94 -3.58
CA PHE A 161 -9.77 13.61 -3.97
C PHE A 161 -8.78 13.74 -5.13
N GLN A 162 -7.66 13.05 -5.05
CA GLN A 162 -6.58 13.10 -6.02
C GLN A 162 -6.61 11.92 -7.00
N VAL A 163 -6.25 12.14 -8.25
CA VAL A 163 -6.10 11.08 -9.27
C VAL A 163 -4.75 11.23 -9.96
N LYS A 164 -4.04 10.13 -10.08
CA LYS A 164 -2.74 10.07 -10.75
C LYS A 164 -2.57 8.75 -11.52
#